data_f02326627c05f828a6b730352c4a4ef5
#
_entry.id   f02326627c05f828a6b730352c4a4ef5
#
_cell.length_a   1.000
_cell.length_b   1.000
_cell.length_c   1.000
_cell.angle_alpha   90.00
_cell.angle_beta   90.00
_cell.angle_gamma   90.00
#
_symmetry.space_group_name_H-M   'P 1'
#
loop_
_entity.id
_entity.type
_entity.pdbx_description
1 polymer ?
#
loop_
_entity_poly.entity_id
_entity_poly.type
_entity_poly.pdbx_seq_one_letter_code
_entity_poly.pdbx_strand_id
1 'polypeptide(L)'
;VQIQVTGRHVKVTDDVRDYIHSKAHKLPRFYDRIHDIEVVLDHESEQFTAEMIVRVDRKHTFVARETGPDTFALIDLVVEKLGRQLTKHKEKNRNHKHDDKSDYVSEG
;
A
#
# COMPACT_ATOMS: atom_id res chain seq x y z
N VAL A 1 -13.15 -4.09 2.81
CA VAL A 1 -12.11 -3.09 2.53
C VAL A 1 -12.45 -2.35 1.25
N GLN A 2 -12.46 -1.06 1.33
CA GLN A 2 -12.79 -0.22 0.20
C GLN A 2 -11.52 0.18 -0.55
N ILE A 3 -11.53 0.05 -1.85
CA ILE A 3 -10.39 0.42 -2.68
C ILE A 3 -10.82 1.51 -3.65
N GLN A 4 -10.14 2.64 -3.59
CA GLN A 4 -10.44 3.77 -4.44
C GLN A 4 -9.28 4.05 -5.36
N VAL A 5 -9.55 4.32 -6.63
CA VAL A 5 -8.50 4.58 -7.62
C VAL A 5 -8.75 5.94 -8.26
N THR A 6 -7.74 6.78 -8.25
CA THR A 6 -7.83 8.12 -8.80
C THR A 6 -6.71 8.32 -9.82
N GLY A 7 -7.02 8.93 -10.94
CA GLY A 7 -6.01 9.30 -11.94
C GLY A 7 -5.82 10.80 -11.99
N ARG A 8 -4.55 11.23 -12.01
CA ARG A 8 -4.19 12.61 -12.21
C ARG A 8 -3.41 12.68 -13.48
N HIS A 9 -3.82 13.49 -14.41
CA HIS A 9 -3.16 13.64 -15.70
C HIS A 9 -3.06 12.30 -16.44
N VAL A 10 -3.89 11.34 -16.08
CA VAL A 10 -3.90 10.05 -16.73
C VAL A 10 -5.29 9.45 -16.54
N LYS A 11 -5.76 8.76 -17.55
CA LYS A 11 -7.03 8.11 -17.47
C LYS A 11 -6.84 6.71 -16.90
N VAL A 12 -7.66 6.35 -15.94
CA VAL A 12 -7.61 5.02 -15.36
C VAL A 12 -8.48 4.12 -16.21
N THR A 13 -7.86 3.23 -16.97
CA THR A 13 -8.61 2.33 -17.84
C THR A 13 -9.16 1.17 -17.01
N ASP A 14 -10.10 0.45 -17.57
CA ASP A 14 -10.68 -0.69 -16.87
C ASP A 14 -9.63 -1.75 -16.57
N ASP A 15 -8.70 -1.97 -17.50
CA ASP A 15 -7.63 -2.93 -17.29
C ASP A 15 -6.77 -2.57 -16.09
N VAL A 16 -6.42 -1.32 -15.98
CA VAL A 16 -5.60 -0.85 -14.87
C VAL A 16 -6.38 -0.95 -13.57
N ARG A 17 -7.64 -0.55 -13.60
CA ARG A 17 -8.47 -0.61 -12.41
C ARG A 17 -8.62 -2.04 -11.92
N ASP A 18 -8.87 -2.97 -12.83
CA ASP A 18 -9.02 -4.37 -12.49
C ASP A 18 -7.73 -4.93 -11.91
N TYR A 19 -6.61 -4.55 -12.50
CA TYR A 19 -5.32 -5.01 -12.04
C TYR A 19 -5.04 -4.52 -10.61
N ILE A 20 -5.35 -3.25 -10.35
CA ILE A 20 -5.18 -2.68 -9.01
C ILE A 20 -6.03 -3.44 -8.01
N HIS A 21 -7.30 -3.67 -8.35
CA HIS A 21 -8.18 -4.37 -7.43
C HIS A 21 -7.71 -5.79 -7.17
N SER A 22 -7.25 -6.48 -8.21
CA SER A 22 -6.80 -7.84 -8.04
C SER A 22 -5.55 -7.93 -7.16
N LYS A 23 -4.65 -6.95 -7.27
CA LYS A 23 -3.44 -6.97 -6.48
C LYS A 23 -3.66 -6.44 -5.06
N ALA A 24 -4.39 -5.34 -4.94
CA ALA A 24 -4.62 -4.73 -3.64
C ALA A 24 -5.49 -5.61 -2.75
N HIS A 25 -6.34 -6.41 -3.37
CA HIS A 25 -7.22 -7.31 -2.65
C HIS A 25 -6.42 -8.29 -1.78
N LYS A 26 -5.16 -8.52 -2.08
CA LYS A 26 -4.34 -9.43 -1.30
C LYS A 26 -3.81 -8.83 -0.02
N LEU A 27 -3.81 -7.51 0.08
CA LEU A 27 -3.25 -6.86 1.26
C LEU A 27 -3.93 -7.24 2.58
N PRO A 28 -5.24 -7.43 2.63
CA PRO A 28 -5.86 -7.84 3.89
C PRO A 28 -5.35 -9.15 4.45
N ARG A 29 -4.68 -9.95 3.62
CA ARG A 29 -4.08 -11.19 4.12
C ARG A 29 -2.89 -10.90 5.02
N PHE A 30 -2.24 -9.75 4.85
CA PHE A 30 -1.09 -9.40 5.66
C PHE A 30 -1.55 -8.72 6.95
N TYR A 31 -2.70 -8.08 6.91
CA TYR A 31 -3.17 -7.37 8.09
C TYR A 31 -4.68 -7.17 7.95
N ASP A 32 -5.46 -7.77 8.83
CA ASP A 32 -6.90 -7.82 8.69
C ASP A 32 -7.61 -6.57 9.20
N ARG A 33 -6.88 -5.58 9.67
CA ARG A 33 -7.49 -4.36 10.17
C ARG A 33 -7.40 -3.20 9.19
N ILE A 34 -7.25 -3.49 7.93
CA ILE A 34 -7.19 -2.44 6.92
C ILE A 34 -8.57 -1.81 6.79
N HIS A 35 -8.60 -0.49 6.90
CA HIS A 35 -9.81 0.27 6.80
C HIS A 35 -10.14 0.56 5.34
N ASP A 36 -9.21 1.16 4.64
CA ASP A 36 -9.39 1.44 3.21
C ASP A 36 -8.04 1.58 2.52
N ILE A 37 -8.09 1.48 1.21
CA ILE A 37 -6.91 1.59 0.37
C ILE A 37 -7.22 2.61 -0.71
N GLU A 38 -6.28 3.51 -0.94
CA GLU A 38 -6.42 4.51 -1.98
C GLU A 38 -5.23 4.42 -2.90
N VAL A 39 -5.46 4.41 -4.21
CA VAL A 39 -4.39 4.37 -5.19
C VAL A 39 -4.50 5.61 -6.05
N VAL A 40 -3.41 6.33 -6.18
CA VAL A 40 -3.37 7.52 -7.01
C VAL A 40 -2.36 7.29 -8.12
N LEU A 41 -2.80 7.41 -9.35
CA LEU A 41 -1.94 7.26 -10.50
C LEU A 41 -1.72 8.62 -11.14
N ASP A 42 -0.52 8.88 -11.60
CA ASP A 42 -0.21 10.13 -12.24
C ASP A 42 0.67 9.87 -13.45
N HIS A 43 0.69 10.82 -14.36
CA HIS A 43 1.51 10.70 -15.55
C HIS A 43 2.10 12.08 -15.84
N GLU A 44 3.43 12.14 -15.92
CA GLU A 44 4.08 13.40 -16.17
C GLU A 44 5.28 13.14 -17.05
N SER A 45 5.34 13.82 -18.17
CA SER A 45 6.35 13.58 -19.19
C SER A 45 6.16 12.15 -19.68
N GLU A 46 7.17 11.32 -19.58
CA GLU A 46 7.06 9.95 -20.02
C GLU A 46 7.07 8.97 -18.86
N GLN A 47 6.85 9.49 -17.67
CA GLN A 47 6.89 8.66 -16.49
C GLN A 47 5.52 8.59 -15.85
N PHE A 48 5.24 7.44 -15.28
CA PHE A 48 4.03 7.28 -14.49
C PHE A 48 4.42 7.19 -13.01
N THR A 49 3.53 7.56 -12.15
CA THR A 49 3.73 7.42 -10.71
C THR A 49 2.54 6.69 -10.14
N ALA A 50 2.80 5.73 -9.27
CA ALA A 50 1.73 5.05 -8.54
C ALA A 50 1.98 5.25 -7.06
N GLU A 51 0.96 5.69 -6.36
CA GLU A 51 1.04 5.87 -4.93
C GLU A 51 -0.09 5.08 -4.31
N MET A 52 0.20 4.29 -3.30
CA MET A 52 -0.83 3.52 -2.63
C MET A 52 -0.82 3.88 -1.16
N ILE A 53 -1.97 4.22 -0.63
CA ILE A 53 -2.14 4.63 0.74
C ILE A 53 -3.06 3.63 1.42
N VAL A 54 -2.59 3.02 2.49
CA VAL A 54 -3.36 2.03 3.22
C VAL A 54 -3.60 2.54 4.63
N ARG A 55 -4.86 2.71 5.00
CA ARG A 55 -5.22 3.19 6.32
C ARG A 55 -5.71 2.03 7.14
N VAL A 56 -5.06 1.77 8.26
CA VAL A 56 -5.40 0.62 9.07
C VAL A 56 -6.17 0.97 10.32
N ASP A 57 -5.94 2.16 10.87
CA ASP A 57 -6.75 2.64 11.99
C ASP A 57 -6.58 4.14 12.02
N ARG A 58 -7.01 4.77 13.07
CA ARG A 58 -6.96 6.21 13.11
C ARG A 58 -5.57 6.76 13.17
N LYS A 59 -4.63 5.96 13.64
CA LYS A 59 -3.29 6.45 13.83
C LYS A 59 -2.30 6.00 12.79
N HIS A 60 -2.59 4.94 12.08
CA HIS A 60 -1.59 4.36 11.20
C HIS A 60 -2.00 4.41 9.73
N THR A 61 -1.13 4.99 8.94
CA THR A 61 -1.29 5.05 7.51
C THR A 61 0.02 4.65 6.87
N PHE A 62 -0.04 3.75 5.92
CA PHE A 62 1.15 3.30 5.23
C PHE A 62 1.08 3.76 3.78
N VAL A 63 2.21 4.22 3.26
CA VAL A 63 2.26 4.78 1.92
C VAL A 63 3.44 4.19 1.18
N ALA A 64 3.23 3.82 -0.08
CA ALA A 64 4.31 3.45 -0.96
C ALA A 64 4.12 4.19 -2.27
N ARG A 65 5.22 4.62 -2.87
CA ARG A 65 5.17 5.39 -4.09
C ARG A 65 6.31 4.95 -4.99
N GLU A 66 6.01 4.76 -6.27
CA GLU A 66 6.99 4.36 -7.25
C GLU A 66 6.77 5.10 -8.55
N THR A 67 7.84 5.36 -9.27
CA THR A 67 7.78 6.06 -10.54
C THR A 67 8.51 5.24 -11.59
N GLY A 68 8.00 5.19 -12.79
CA GLY A 68 8.62 4.47 -13.88
C GLY A 68 7.77 4.48 -15.12
N PRO A 69 8.20 3.74 -16.15
CA PRO A 69 7.51 3.78 -17.44
C PRO A 69 6.30 2.85 -17.58
N ASP A 70 6.14 1.92 -16.66
CA ASP A 70 5.10 0.91 -16.80
C ASP A 70 4.18 0.88 -15.57
N THR A 71 2.95 1.32 -15.74
CA THR A 71 2.00 1.41 -14.64
C THR A 71 1.77 0.06 -13.94
N PHE A 72 1.67 -1.01 -14.71
CA PHE A 72 1.42 -2.32 -14.10
C PHE A 72 2.57 -2.74 -13.19
N ALA A 73 3.79 -2.50 -13.63
CA ALA A 73 4.96 -2.82 -12.81
C ALA A 73 4.98 -1.98 -11.54
N LEU A 74 4.55 -0.72 -11.64
CA LEU A 74 4.52 0.15 -10.47
C LEU A 74 3.50 -0.32 -9.45
N ILE A 75 2.37 -0.80 -9.92
CA ILE A 75 1.34 -1.32 -9.04
C ILE A 75 1.89 -2.53 -8.28
N ASP A 76 2.59 -3.41 -8.96
CA ASP A 76 3.20 -4.56 -8.31
C ASP A 76 4.17 -4.13 -7.23
N LEU A 77 4.98 -3.12 -7.52
CA LEU A 77 5.98 -2.65 -6.57
C LEU A 77 5.36 -2.03 -5.32
N VAL A 78 4.35 -1.18 -5.50
CA VAL A 78 3.75 -0.54 -4.34
C VAL A 78 2.99 -1.55 -3.47
N VAL A 79 2.35 -2.53 -4.09
CA VAL A 79 1.65 -3.56 -3.34
C VAL A 79 2.66 -4.39 -2.54
N GLU A 80 3.77 -4.72 -3.16
CA GLU A 80 4.80 -5.49 -2.49
C GLU A 80 5.38 -4.73 -1.31
N LYS A 81 5.66 -3.46 -1.51
CA LYS A 81 6.20 -2.62 -0.44
C LYS A 81 5.22 -2.52 0.72
N LEU A 82 3.95 -2.32 0.41
CA LEU A 82 2.96 -2.21 1.47
C LEU A 82 2.74 -3.53 2.18
N GLY A 83 2.81 -4.63 1.46
CA GLY A 83 2.72 -5.93 2.09
C GLY A 83 3.80 -6.12 3.13
N ARG A 84 5.03 -5.70 2.81
CA ARG A 84 6.13 -5.78 3.77
C ARG A 84 5.93 -4.86 4.96
N GLN A 85 5.45 -3.64 4.71
CA GLN A 85 5.20 -2.71 5.79
C GLN A 85 4.12 -3.21 6.73
N LEU A 86 3.06 -3.77 6.18
CA LEU A 86 1.96 -4.27 6.98
C LEU A 86 2.38 -5.49 7.80
N THR A 87 3.16 -6.36 7.21
CA THR A 87 3.67 -7.52 7.92
C THR A 87 4.54 -7.09 9.09
N LYS A 88 5.39 -6.11 8.85
CA LYS A 88 6.25 -5.60 9.89
C LYS A 88 5.45 -4.97 11.01
N HIS A 89 4.42 -4.23 10.66
CA HIS A 89 3.57 -3.59 11.64
C HIS A 89 2.85 -4.64 12.50
N LYS A 90 2.38 -5.69 11.87
CA LYS A 90 1.70 -6.75 12.57
C LYS A 90 2.63 -7.45 13.55
N GLU A 91 3.83 -7.73 13.12
CA GLU A 91 4.81 -8.39 13.98
C GLU A 91 5.21 -7.51 15.14
N LYS A 92 5.33 -6.22 14.89
CA LYS A 92 5.69 -5.30 15.91
C LYS A 92 4.62 -5.22 16.98
N ASN A 93 3.37 -5.19 16.60
CA ASN A 93 2.27 -5.14 17.53
C ASN A 93 2.20 -6.41 18.36
N ARG A 94 2.48 -7.55 17.76
CA ARG A 94 2.48 -8.78 18.47
C ARG A 94 3.60 -8.84 19.50
N ASN A 95 4.78 -8.38 19.11
CA ASN A 95 5.92 -8.35 20.01
C ASN A 95 5.66 -7.40 21.15
N HIS A 96 5.02 -6.31 20.87
CA HIS A 96 4.72 -5.32 21.88
C HIS A 96 3.85 -5.89 22.97
N LYS A 97 2.97 -6.79 22.62
CA LYS A 97 2.14 -7.41 23.59
C LYS A 97 2.93 -8.27 24.54
N HIS A 98 3.95 -8.93 24.06
CA HIS A 98 4.74 -9.80 24.86
C HIS A 98 5.73 -9.07 25.69
N ASP A 99 6.36 -8.08 25.14
CA ASP A 99 7.48 -7.45 25.81
C ASP A 99 7.57 -6.04 25.40
N ASP A 100 6.96 -5.21 26.14
CA ASP A 100 6.94 -3.85 25.79
C ASP A 100 8.23 -3.19 25.92
N LYS A 101 9.21 -3.73 26.53
CA LYS A 101 10.44 -3.07 26.61
C LYS A 101 11.27 -3.20 25.44
N SER A 102 11.39 -4.33 24.93
CA SER A 102 12.34 -4.55 23.87
C SER A 102 11.87 -4.00 22.57
N ASP A 103 10.66 -3.64 22.50
CA ASP A 103 10.20 -3.16 21.31
C ASP A 103 10.88 -2.06 20.75
N TYR A 104 11.11 -1.09 21.50
CA TYR A 104 11.70 0.02 20.97
C TYR A 104 13.00 -0.14 20.55
N VAL A 105 13.58 -1.04 21.11
CA VAL A 105 14.89 -1.20 20.75
C VAL A 105 14.98 -1.56 19.37
N SER A 106 14.22 -2.44 19.05
CA SER A 106 14.40 -2.94 17.83
C SER A 106 13.94 -2.05 16.86
N GLU A 107 13.53 -1.50 16.90
CA GLU A 107 13.32 -1.07 15.92
C GLU A 107 13.30 -0.33 15.37
N GLY A 108 13.49 -0.26 15.84
CA GLY A 108 13.58 0.71 15.23
C GLY A 108 13.20 0.70 14.01
#